data_1ddcf5fb0f89726fa6936a4089676dc7
#
_entry.id   1ddcf5fb0f89726fa6936a4089676dc7
#
_cell.length_a   1.000
_cell.length_b   1.000
_cell.length_c   1.000
_cell.angle_alpha   90.00
_cell.angle_beta   90.00
_cell.angle_gamma   90.00
#
_symmetry.space_group_name_H-M   'P 1'
#
loop_
_entity.id
_entity.type
_entity.pdbx_description
1 polymer ?
#
loop_
_entity_poly.entity_id
_entity_poly.type
_entity_poly.pdbx_seq_one_letter_code
_entity_poly.pdbx_strand_id
1 'polypeptide(L)'
;MAVVALAVIVVFNIWGKGMAKIIPIILGLLISYGTGLVLYFISQANPDLIQNVPWLFSGGADANGVYQPIFDFTSLNTICDNISKGHIFGSEGLIGIPIHWDKTVFGGIDYSNGALIASSIIAIVPIAFATMMEHIGDICAIGSTTGNNYIKDPGLHRTLVGDGLATTLASLFGGPANTTYGENTGVLALTRVYDPRVIRIAAYFAVAVSFFPIVSVIIGSIPSCIIGGISFVLYGMISAIGVRNVVENKVDFTKSRNLIVAAVILVCALGLSSDTVSFTIGSAAITLSPLAVASIAGIVLNAVFPGKDYKFDTEDVADAANFEKEVKPKEKKEKK
;
A
#
# COMPACT_ATOMS: atom_id res chain seq x y z
N MET A 1 -19.15 11.44 -0.22
CA MET A 1 -18.40 10.51 -1.09
C MET A 1 -17.61 9.49 -0.29
N ALA A 2 -16.78 9.86 0.69
CA ALA A 2 -16.04 8.91 1.52
C ALA A 2 -16.94 7.83 2.18
N VAL A 3 -18.06 8.24 2.77
CA VAL A 3 -19.02 7.32 3.41
C VAL A 3 -19.65 6.37 2.39
N VAL A 4 -19.93 6.85 1.17
CA VAL A 4 -20.47 6.00 0.09
C VAL A 4 -19.44 4.94 -0.31
N ALA A 5 -18.16 5.34 -0.52
CA ALA A 5 -17.09 4.41 -0.84
C ALA A 5 -16.94 3.34 0.25
N LEU A 6 -16.87 3.77 1.52
CA LEU A 6 -16.77 2.88 2.67
C LEU A 6 -17.97 1.91 2.75
N ALA A 7 -19.19 2.42 2.68
CA ALA A 7 -20.40 1.61 2.76
C ALA A 7 -20.45 0.54 1.64
N VAL A 8 -20.13 0.93 0.41
CA VAL A 8 -20.11 0.02 -0.74
C VAL A 8 -19.06 -1.07 -0.53
N ILE A 9 -17.84 -0.72 -0.12
CA ILE A 9 -16.77 -1.71 0.14
C ILE A 9 -17.21 -2.71 1.22
N VAL A 10 -17.78 -2.22 2.34
CA VAL A 10 -18.23 -3.07 3.43
C VAL A 10 -19.36 -4.01 2.96
N VAL A 11 -20.35 -3.48 2.23
CA VAL A 11 -21.47 -4.28 1.72
C VAL A 11 -20.96 -5.39 0.79
N PHE A 12 -20.12 -5.06 -0.18
CA PHE A 12 -19.62 -6.07 -1.10
C PHE A 12 -18.62 -7.04 -0.47
N ASN A 13 -17.89 -6.64 0.54
CA ASN A 13 -16.99 -7.52 1.29
C ASN A 13 -17.76 -8.56 2.10
N ILE A 14 -18.86 -8.15 2.77
CA ILE A 14 -19.65 -9.00 3.67
C ILE A 14 -20.69 -9.83 2.90
N TRP A 15 -21.50 -9.17 2.06
CA TRP A 15 -22.64 -9.80 1.36
C TRP A 15 -22.38 -10.09 -0.11
N GLY A 16 -21.26 -9.63 -0.67
CA GLY A 16 -20.90 -9.86 -2.07
C GLY A 16 -20.73 -11.35 -2.39
N LYS A 17 -21.09 -11.72 -3.62
CA LYS A 17 -20.91 -13.08 -4.16
C LYS A 17 -20.09 -13.04 -5.43
N GLY A 18 -19.33 -14.12 -5.67
CA GLY A 18 -18.52 -14.25 -6.90
C GLY A 18 -17.49 -13.12 -7.03
N MET A 19 -17.38 -12.53 -8.21
CA MET A 19 -16.43 -11.46 -8.53
C MET A 19 -16.60 -10.21 -7.66
N ALA A 20 -17.83 -9.85 -7.29
CA ALA A 20 -18.08 -8.66 -6.48
C ALA A 20 -17.44 -8.73 -5.09
N LYS A 21 -17.27 -9.93 -4.53
CA LYS A 21 -16.53 -10.14 -3.27
C LYS A 21 -15.02 -10.05 -3.44
N ILE A 22 -14.52 -10.30 -4.65
CA ILE A 22 -13.08 -10.29 -4.95
C ILE A 22 -12.56 -8.85 -5.15
N ILE A 23 -13.40 -7.97 -5.73
CA ILE A 23 -13.01 -6.61 -6.11
C ILE A 23 -13.84 -5.51 -5.39
N PRO A 24 -14.08 -5.60 -4.07
CA PRO A 24 -14.95 -4.66 -3.37
C PRO A 24 -14.43 -3.22 -3.41
N ILE A 25 -13.10 -3.03 -3.41
CA ILE A 25 -12.45 -1.72 -3.45
C ILE A 25 -12.71 -1.03 -4.79
N ILE A 26 -12.57 -1.76 -5.90
CA ILE A 26 -12.83 -1.22 -7.25
C ILE A 26 -14.32 -0.86 -7.39
N LEU A 27 -15.23 -1.70 -6.87
CA LEU A 27 -16.66 -1.39 -6.87
C LEU A 27 -16.98 -0.17 -6.01
N GLY A 28 -16.34 -0.05 -4.83
CA GLY A 28 -16.43 1.13 -3.98
C GLY A 28 -15.98 2.40 -4.70
N LEU A 29 -14.85 2.33 -5.41
CA LEU A 29 -14.33 3.41 -6.21
C LEU A 29 -15.32 3.80 -7.32
N LEU A 30 -15.75 2.85 -8.15
CA LEU A 30 -16.61 3.12 -9.30
C LEU A 30 -17.98 3.68 -8.90
N ILE A 31 -18.62 3.11 -7.87
CA ILE A 31 -19.93 3.55 -7.41
C ILE A 31 -19.84 4.93 -6.76
N SER A 32 -18.82 5.16 -5.91
CA SER A 32 -18.63 6.48 -5.29
C SER A 32 -18.24 7.55 -6.31
N TYR A 33 -17.42 7.20 -7.31
CA TYR A 33 -17.08 8.08 -8.41
C TYR A 33 -18.32 8.43 -9.24
N GLY A 34 -19.14 7.43 -9.62
CA GLY A 34 -20.39 7.65 -10.32
C GLY A 34 -21.39 8.51 -9.53
N THR A 35 -21.52 8.27 -8.22
CA THR A 35 -22.33 9.12 -7.34
C THR A 35 -21.80 10.55 -7.28
N GLY A 36 -20.48 10.71 -7.21
CA GLY A 36 -19.83 12.02 -7.26
C GLY A 36 -20.09 12.75 -8.57
N LEU A 37 -20.04 12.06 -9.72
CA LEU A 37 -20.39 12.65 -11.02
C LEU A 37 -21.82 13.17 -11.06
N VAL A 38 -22.77 12.43 -10.52
CA VAL A 38 -24.16 12.89 -10.45
C VAL A 38 -24.26 14.18 -9.64
N LEU A 39 -23.60 14.24 -8.47
CA LEU A 39 -23.59 15.46 -7.66
C LEU A 39 -22.87 16.61 -8.35
N TYR A 40 -21.79 16.33 -9.06
CA TYR A 40 -21.08 17.33 -9.85
C TYR A 40 -21.99 17.94 -10.93
N PHE A 41 -22.72 17.15 -11.70
CA PHE A 41 -23.66 17.68 -12.70
C PHE A 41 -24.82 18.47 -12.09
N ILE A 42 -25.31 18.06 -10.91
CA ILE A 42 -26.32 18.83 -10.16
C ILE A 42 -25.73 20.19 -9.74
N SER A 43 -24.49 20.22 -9.25
CA SER A 43 -23.82 21.47 -8.84
C SER A 43 -23.50 22.39 -10.03
N GLN A 44 -23.24 21.84 -11.21
CA GLN A 44 -23.07 22.65 -12.43
C GLN A 44 -24.38 23.32 -12.86
N ALA A 45 -25.51 22.65 -12.66
CA ALA A 45 -26.83 23.24 -12.95
C ALA A 45 -27.22 24.32 -11.91
N ASN A 46 -26.72 24.22 -10.67
CA ASN A 46 -26.99 25.12 -9.56
C ASN A 46 -25.70 25.42 -8.77
N PRO A 47 -24.85 26.37 -9.23
CA PRO A 47 -23.55 26.65 -8.63
C PRO A 47 -23.60 27.06 -7.15
N ASP A 48 -24.69 27.66 -6.70
CA ASP A 48 -24.89 28.08 -5.31
C ASP A 48 -24.89 26.91 -4.34
N LEU A 49 -25.16 25.68 -4.80
CA LEU A 49 -25.13 24.48 -3.98
C LEU A 49 -23.72 24.17 -3.45
N ILE A 50 -22.67 24.53 -4.18
CA ILE A 50 -21.27 24.30 -3.77
C ILE A 50 -20.97 25.13 -2.51
N GLN A 51 -21.46 26.36 -2.42
CA GLN A 51 -21.23 27.26 -1.29
C GLN A 51 -22.20 27.02 -0.13
N ASN A 52 -23.46 26.68 -0.44
CA ASN A 52 -24.52 26.52 0.55
C ASN A 52 -24.50 25.14 1.23
N VAL A 53 -24.07 24.08 0.52
CA VAL A 53 -24.02 22.71 1.01
C VAL A 53 -22.67 22.07 0.68
N PRO A 54 -21.55 22.66 1.19
CA PRO A 54 -20.20 22.29 0.76
C PRO A 54 -19.84 20.84 1.14
N TRP A 55 -20.35 20.33 2.26
CA TRP A 55 -20.10 18.94 2.68
C TRP A 55 -20.60 17.87 1.70
N LEU A 56 -21.52 18.23 0.78
CA LEU A 56 -22.07 17.32 -0.22
C LEU A 56 -21.57 17.60 -1.64
N PHE A 57 -21.41 18.87 -2.02
CA PHE A 57 -21.14 19.29 -3.39
C PHE A 57 -19.72 19.83 -3.62
N SER A 58 -18.92 20.00 -2.56
CA SER A 58 -17.55 20.51 -2.69
C SER A 58 -16.49 19.41 -2.55
N GLY A 59 -15.39 19.56 -3.30
CA GLY A 59 -14.15 18.78 -3.13
C GLY A 59 -13.23 19.33 -2.03
N GLY A 60 -13.52 20.54 -1.53
CA GLY A 60 -12.73 21.24 -0.53
C GLY A 60 -12.75 22.75 -0.76
N ALA A 61 -12.20 23.51 0.17
CA ALA A 61 -12.00 24.94 0.02
C ALA A 61 -10.58 25.25 -0.49
N ASP A 62 -10.46 26.28 -1.34
CA ASP A 62 -9.16 26.80 -1.75
C ASP A 62 -8.48 27.62 -0.65
N ALA A 63 -7.29 28.16 -0.94
CA ALA A 63 -6.53 28.98 0.00
C ALA A 63 -7.27 30.27 0.44
N ASN A 64 -8.27 30.70 -0.31
CA ASN A 64 -9.11 31.86 -0.02
C ASN A 64 -10.41 31.50 0.72
N GLY A 65 -10.60 30.20 1.04
CA GLY A 65 -11.82 29.72 1.69
C GLY A 65 -13.02 29.54 0.77
N VAL A 66 -12.82 29.62 -0.55
CA VAL A 66 -13.89 29.41 -1.55
C VAL A 66 -13.98 27.91 -1.87
N TYR A 67 -15.18 27.34 -1.74
CA TYR A 67 -15.40 25.93 -2.00
C TYR A 67 -15.35 25.63 -3.50
N GLN A 68 -14.57 24.61 -3.84
CA GLN A 68 -14.37 24.16 -5.22
C GLN A 68 -15.25 22.93 -5.55
N PRO A 69 -15.60 22.69 -6.82
CA PRO A 69 -16.35 21.50 -7.22
C PRO A 69 -15.64 20.20 -6.80
N ILE A 70 -16.42 19.10 -6.68
CA ILE A 70 -15.89 17.78 -6.32
C ILE A 70 -14.86 17.30 -7.34
N PHE A 71 -15.07 17.55 -8.64
CA PHE A 71 -14.18 17.12 -9.70
C PHE A 71 -13.51 18.31 -10.39
N ASP A 72 -12.23 18.15 -10.66
CA ASP A 72 -11.47 18.99 -11.58
C ASP A 72 -11.07 18.14 -12.81
N PHE A 73 -11.69 18.45 -13.94
CA PHE A 73 -11.41 17.79 -15.23
C PHE A 73 -10.49 18.59 -16.13
N THR A 74 -9.86 19.65 -15.65
CA THR A 74 -9.01 20.53 -16.47
C THR A 74 -7.90 19.75 -17.17
N SER A 75 -7.17 18.92 -16.43
CA SER A 75 -6.11 18.10 -17.00
C SER A 75 -6.62 17.06 -18.00
N LEU A 76 -7.80 16.47 -17.73
CA LEU A 76 -8.41 15.51 -18.64
C LEU A 76 -8.84 16.18 -19.95
N ASN A 77 -9.46 17.35 -19.86
CA ASN A 77 -9.86 18.13 -21.02
C ASN A 77 -8.63 18.53 -21.85
N THR A 78 -7.54 18.97 -21.20
CA THR A 78 -6.29 19.33 -21.87
C THR A 78 -5.73 18.15 -22.69
N ILE A 79 -5.66 16.95 -22.11
CA ILE A 79 -5.19 15.76 -22.84
C ILE A 79 -6.13 15.40 -23.97
N CYS A 80 -7.45 15.41 -23.76
CA CYS A 80 -8.42 15.12 -24.80
C CYS A 80 -8.32 16.10 -25.97
N ASP A 81 -8.15 17.39 -25.69
CA ASP A 81 -7.94 18.43 -26.69
C ASP A 81 -6.63 18.24 -27.47
N ASN A 82 -5.55 17.90 -26.79
CA ASN A 82 -4.26 17.63 -27.43
C ASN A 82 -4.34 16.41 -28.35
N ILE A 83 -4.98 15.33 -27.90
CA ILE A 83 -5.22 14.13 -28.72
C ILE A 83 -6.05 14.50 -29.96
N SER A 84 -7.11 15.31 -29.81
CA SER A 84 -7.98 15.74 -30.92
C SER A 84 -7.22 16.61 -31.94
N LYS A 85 -6.20 17.35 -31.50
CA LYS A 85 -5.30 18.14 -32.34
C LYS A 85 -4.17 17.32 -32.98
N GLY A 86 -4.15 15.99 -32.73
CA GLY A 86 -3.17 15.07 -33.31
C GLY A 86 -1.84 14.98 -32.54
N HIS A 87 -1.79 15.44 -31.31
CA HIS A 87 -0.61 15.27 -30.44
C HIS A 87 -0.60 13.85 -29.87
N ILE A 88 0.04 12.92 -30.59
CA ILE A 88 0.08 11.50 -30.21
C ILE A 88 1.17 11.24 -29.17
N PHE A 89 2.31 11.89 -29.28
CA PHE A 89 3.47 11.66 -28.41
C PHE A 89 3.72 12.82 -27.44
N GLY A 90 4.07 12.50 -26.18
CA GLY A 90 4.42 13.47 -25.15
C GLY A 90 3.68 13.24 -23.82
N SER A 91 4.07 13.98 -22.79
CA SER A 91 3.46 13.89 -21.44
C SER A 91 1.97 14.26 -21.40
N GLU A 92 1.51 15.03 -22.38
CA GLU A 92 0.11 15.46 -22.53
C GLU A 92 -0.53 14.89 -23.82
N GLY A 93 0.08 13.87 -24.44
CA GLY A 93 -0.40 13.16 -25.61
C GLY A 93 -1.06 11.83 -25.26
N LEU A 94 -1.31 11.03 -26.32
CA LEU A 94 -1.86 9.67 -26.16
C LEU A 94 -0.84 8.70 -25.58
N ILE A 95 0.42 8.80 -26.00
CA ILE A 95 1.55 7.95 -25.58
C ILE A 95 2.67 8.85 -25.04
N GLY A 96 3.09 8.59 -23.82
CA GLY A 96 4.17 9.32 -23.16
C GLY A 96 5.13 8.39 -22.44
N ILE A 97 6.36 8.85 -22.21
CA ILE A 97 7.32 8.14 -21.38
C ILE A 97 6.96 8.44 -19.92
N PRO A 98 6.69 7.43 -19.08
CA PRO A 98 6.26 7.64 -17.68
C PRO A 98 7.44 7.98 -16.75
N ILE A 99 8.45 8.68 -17.26
CA ILE A 99 9.66 9.06 -16.53
C ILE A 99 9.80 10.58 -16.61
N HIS A 100 9.79 11.21 -15.43
CA HIS A 100 10.04 12.64 -15.27
C HIS A 100 11.48 12.81 -14.79
N TRP A 101 12.36 13.26 -15.68
CA TRP A 101 13.80 13.41 -15.39
C TRP A 101 14.10 14.28 -14.18
N ASP A 102 13.30 15.31 -13.96
CA ASP A 102 13.35 16.21 -12.81
C ASP A 102 13.02 15.53 -11.47
N LYS A 103 12.44 14.33 -11.49
CA LYS A 103 12.10 13.53 -10.31
C LYS A 103 12.98 12.29 -10.14
N THR A 104 13.83 11.99 -11.14
CA THR A 104 14.75 10.86 -11.04
C THR A 104 15.95 11.19 -10.16
N VAL A 105 16.64 10.15 -9.69
CA VAL A 105 17.92 10.30 -8.99
C VAL A 105 18.94 11.07 -9.83
N PHE A 106 18.87 10.96 -11.16
CA PHE A 106 19.85 11.56 -12.09
C PHE A 106 19.62 13.06 -12.33
N GLY A 107 18.39 13.55 -12.23
CA GLY A 107 18.05 14.95 -12.53
C GLY A 107 17.37 15.71 -11.40
N GLY A 108 16.80 15.02 -10.41
CA GLY A 108 15.98 15.62 -9.34
C GLY A 108 16.74 15.86 -8.03
N ILE A 109 17.92 15.27 -7.84
CA ILE A 109 18.67 15.41 -6.59
C ILE A 109 19.74 16.51 -6.73
N ASP A 110 19.69 17.46 -5.80
CA ASP A 110 20.79 18.40 -5.60
C ASP A 110 21.93 17.73 -4.79
N TYR A 111 22.89 17.17 -5.50
CA TYR A 111 24.05 16.50 -4.90
C TYR A 111 24.99 17.46 -4.16
N SER A 112 24.85 18.76 -4.33
CA SER A 112 25.64 19.76 -3.60
C SER A 112 25.16 19.89 -2.14
N ASN A 113 23.91 19.53 -1.87
CA ASN A 113 23.32 19.60 -0.52
C ASN A 113 23.46 18.28 0.23
N GLY A 114 24.67 17.97 0.69
CA GLY A 114 24.97 16.76 1.48
C GLY A 114 24.14 16.62 2.76
N ALA A 115 23.73 17.73 3.37
CA ALA A 115 22.88 17.73 4.55
C ALA A 115 21.48 17.19 4.27
N LEU A 116 20.89 17.58 3.14
CA LEU A 116 19.58 17.07 2.70
C LEU A 116 19.64 15.58 2.39
N ILE A 117 20.69 15.12 1.71
CA ILE A 117 20.87 13.70 1.39
C ILE A 117 21.01 12.88 2.68
N ALA A 118 21.86 13.32 3.61
CA ALA A 118 22.06 12.63 4.88
C ALA A 118 20.76 12.57 5.71
N SER A 119 20.02 13.67 5.80
CA SER A 119 18.73 13.70 6.52
C SER A 119 17.70 12.74 5.91
N SER A 120 17.62 12.69 4.59
CA SER A 120 16.72 11.78 3.87
C SER A 120 17.07 10.31 4.12
N ILE A 121 18.35 9.95 4.08
CA ILE A 121 18.81 8.58 4.37
C ILE A 121 18.47 8.19 5.81
N ILE A 122 18.76 9.06 6.80
CA ILE A 122 18.49 8.80 8.21
C ILE A 122 16.98 8.67 8.48
N ALA A 123 16.15 9.44 7.77
CA ALA A 123 14.70 9.36 7.90
C ALA A 123 14.10 8.07 7.32
N ILE A 124 14.64 7.56 6.20
CA ILE A 124 14.05 6.44 5.45
C ILE A 124 14.58 5.09 5.88
N VAL A 125 15.89 4.96 6.18
CA VAL A 125 16.50 3.66 6.51
C VAL A 125 15.79 2.92 7.65
N PRO A 126 15.34 3.55 8.75
CA PRO A 126 14.63 2.85 9.81
C PRO A 126 13.29 2.26 9.37
N ILE A 127 12.62 2.88 8.37
CA ILE A 127 11.35 2.39 7.84
C ILE A 127 11.54 1.06 7.11
N ALA A 128 12.72 0.84 6.50
CA ALA A 128 13.02 -0.42 5.81
C ALA A 128 12.91 -1.66 6.74
N PHE A 129 13.18 -1.51 8.02
CA PHE A 129 12.98 -2.63 8.97
C PHE A 129 11.52 -3.01 9.14
N ALA A 130 10.61 -2.03 9.09
CA ALA A 130 9.17 -2.30 9.15
C ALA A 130 8.70 -3.03 7.89
N THR A 131 9.12 -2.59 6.70
CA THR A 131 8.75 -3.25 5.44
C THR A 131 9.36 -4.65 5.30
N MET A 132 10.57 -4.89 5.84
CA MET A 132 11.13 -6.23 5.91
C MET A 132 10.26 -7.18 6.76
N MET A 133 9.76 -6.72 7.91
CA MET A 133 8.89 -7.53 8.76
C MET A 133 7.53 -7.78 8.12
N GLU A 134 6.97 -6.80 7.43
CA GLU A 134 5.76 -6.94 6.63
C GLU A 134 5.96 -8.01 5.54
N HIS A 135 7.03 -7.92 4.77
CA HIS A 135 7.38 -8.90 3.73
C HIS A 135 7.47 -10.33 4.28
N ILE A 136 8.10 -10.52 5.45
CA ILE A 136 8.17 -11.84 6.09
C ILE A 136 6.77 -12.38 6.40
N GLY A 137 5.90 -11.52 6.97
CA GLY A 137 4.51 -11.87 7.26
C GLY A 137 3.73 -12.26 6.02
N ASP A 138 3.88 -11.51 4.93
CA ASP A 138 3.21 -11.76 3.65
C ASP A 138 3.70 -13.05 2.98
N ILE A 139 5.00 -13.32 3.02
CA ILE A 139 5.55 -14.59 2.51
C ILE A 139 5.01 -15.80 3.28
N CYS A 140 4.84 -15.68 4.60
CA CYS A 140 4.19 -16.70 5.40
C CYS A 140 2.71 -16.88 5.01
N ALA A 141 1.98 -15.78 4.84
CA ALA A 141 0.57 -15.79 4.45
C ALA A 141 0.35 -16.37 3.05
N ILE A 142 1.20 -16.00 2.07
CA ILE A 142 1.18 -16.59 0.73
C ILE A 142 1.52 -18.08 0.80
N GLY A 143 2.52 -18.47 1.59
CA GLY A 143 2.92 -19.85 1.81
C GLY A 143 1.77 -20.70 2.31
N SER A 144 1.06 -20.24 3.34
CA SER A 144 -0.11 -20.94 3.89
C SER A 144 -1.27 -21.02 2.89
N THR A 145 -1.47 -19.96 2.08
CA THR A 145 -2.54 -19.90 1.08
C THR A 145 -2.30 -20.86 -0.10
N THR A 146 -1.04 -20.96 -0.55
CA THR A 146 -0.67 -21.78 -1.72
C THR A 146 -0.25 -23.20 -1.36
N GLY A 147 -0.05 -23.50 -0.07
CA GLY A 147 0.46 -24.78 0.41
C GLY A 147 1.96 -25.01 0.15
N ASN A 148 2.73 -23.94 -0.07
CA ASN A 148 4.17 -24.00 -0.36
C ASN A 148 4.98 -23.26 0.71
N ASN A 149 6.17 -23.76 1.02
CA ASN A 149 7.08 -23.08 1.96
C ASN A 149 8.08 -22.18 1.23
N TYR A 150 7.70 -20.93 1.00
CA TYR A 150 8.54 -19.95 0.31
C TYR A 150 9.69 -19.40 1.19
N ILE A 151 9.66 -19.63 2.49
CA ILE A 151 10.79 -19.34 3.38
C ILE A 151 11.97 -20.26 3.08
N LYS A 152 11.67 -21.52 2.71
CA LYS A 152 12.68 -22.53 2.39
C LYS A 152 13.07 -22.47 0.91
N ASP A 153 12.11 -22.42 0.00
CA ASP A 153 12.32 -22.38 -1.46
C ASP A 153 11.37 -21.35 -2.10
N PRO A 154 11.88 -20.29 -2.71
CA PRO A 154 13.27 -19.97 -3.09
C PRO A 154 14.16 -19.46 -1.97
N GLY A 155 13.62 -19.26 -0.77
CA GLY A 155 14.32 -18.76 0.40
C GLY A 155 14.05 -17.28 0.66
N LEU A 156 13.83 -16.94 1.94
CA LEU A 156 13.48 -15.57 2.38
C LEU A 156 14.51 -14.52 1.94
N HIS A 157 15.80 -14.86 1.92
CA HIS A 157 16.86 -13.96 1.46
C HIS A 157 16.68 -13.53 0.00
N ARG A 158 16.16 -14.42 -0.88
CA ARG A 158 15.93 -14.09 -2.29
C ARG A 158 14.71 -13.22 -2.48
N THR A 159 13.64 -13.48 -1.73
CA THR A 159 12.43 -12.68 -1.81
C THR A 159 12.65 -11.27 -1.28
N LEU A 160 13.39 -11.12 -0.15
CA LEU A 160 13.79 -9.81 0.39
C LEU A 160 14.70 -9.03 -0.58
N VAL A 161 15.67 -9.70 -1.20
CA VAL A 161 16.51 -9.04 -2.22
C VAL A 161 15.68 -8.62 -3.43
N GLY A 162 14.72 -9.43 -3.85
CA GLY A 162 13.81 -9.09 -4.96
C GLY A 162 12.98 -7.85 -4.66
N ASP A 163 12.40 -7.77 -3.47
CA ASP A 163 11.62 -6.61 -3.01
C ASP A 163 12.48 -5.34 -2.90
N GLY A 164 13.66 -5.45 -2.29
CA GLY A 164 14.60 -4.35 -2.19
C GLY A 164 15.12 -3.85 -3.54
N LEU A 165 15.41 -4.74 -4.49
CA LEU A 165 15.81 -4.36 -5.85
C LEU A 165 14.67 -3.68 -6.60
N ALA A 166 13.43 -4.15 -6.46
CA ALA A 166 12.27 -3.51 -7.07
C ALA A 166 12.08 -2.08 -6.56
N THR A 167 12.18 -1.88 -5.24
CA THR A 167 12.13 -0.55 -4.61
C THR A 167 13.27 0.35 -5.08
N THR A 168 14.49 -0.19 -5.16
CA THR A 168 15.67 0.55 -5.65
C THR A 168 15.48 1.00 -7.10
N LEU A 169 15.02 0.10 -7.96
CA LEU A 169 14.75 0.44 -9.37
C LEU A 169 13.64 1.49 -9.50
N ALA A 170 12.53 1.34 -8.76
CA ALA A 170 11.46 2.33 -8.75
C ALA A 170 11.98 3.71 -8.34
N SER A 171 12.77 3.78 -7.27
CA SER A 171 13.35 5.03 -6.75
C SER A 171 14.33 5.68 -7.72
N LEU A 172 15.12 4.92 -8.48
CA LEU A 172 16.02 5.46 -9.51
C LEU A 172 15.27 6.27 -10.56
N PHE A 173 14.04 5.85 -10.88
CA PHE A 173 13.18 6.51 -11.87
C PHE A 173 12.17 7.49 -11.24
N GLY A 174 12.35 7.85 -9.97
CA GLY A 174 11.50 8.83 -9.28
C GLY A 174 10.19 8.26 -8.75
N GLY A 175 10.03 6.93 -8.72
CA GLY A 175 8.90 6.26 -8.08
C GLY A 175 9.02 6.28 -6.54
N PRO A 176 7.90 6.21 -5.82
CA PRO A 176 7.91 6.04 -4.37
C PRO A 176 8.49 4.68 -3.97
N ALA A 177 8.96 4.58 -2.73
CA ALA A 177 9.30 3.30 -2.15
C ALA A 177 8.07 2.39 -2.14
N ASN A 178 8.24 1.15 -2.61
CA ASN A 178 7.20 0.14 -2.65
C ASN A 178 7.55 -1.03 -1.73
N THR A 179 6.57 -1.85 -1.42
CA THR A 179 6.70 -3.08 -0.64
C THR A 179 5.72 -4.13 -1.13
N THR A 180 5.74 -5.29 -0.51
CA THR A 180 4.82 -6.39 -0.79
C THR A 180 3.38 -5.98 -0.45
N TYR A 181 2.42 -6.38 -1.29
CA TYR A 181 0.99 -6.11 -1.11
C TYR A 181 0.27 -7.35 -0.56
N GLY A 182 0.14 -7.43 0.76
CA GLY A 182 -0.50 -8.55 1.45
C GLY A 182 -1.98 -8.73 1.12
N GLU A 183 -2.69 -7.65 0.77
CA GLU A 183 -4.09 -7.68 0.37
C GLU A 183 -4.34 -8.55 -0.87
N ASN A 184 -3.37 -8.64 -1.77
CA ASN A 184 -3.47 -9.49 -2.95
C ASN A 184 -3.51 -10.99 -2.60
N THR A 185 -2.98 -11.39 -1.46
CA THR A 185 -3.07 -12.77 -0.95
C THR A 185 -4.52 -13.19 -0.74
N GLY A 186 -5.37 -12.27 -0.30
CA GLY A 186 -6.82 -12.51 -0.20
C GLY A 186 -7.46 -12.80 -1.56
N VAL A 187 -7.03 -12.11 -2.61
CA VAL A 187 -7.50 -12.35 -3.99
C VAL A 187 -7.04 -13.72 -4.49
N LEU A 188 -5.79 -14.10 -4.22
CA LEU A 188 -5.27 -15.43 -4.56
C LEU A 188 -6.07 -16.54 -3.87
N ALA A 189 -6.39 -16.38 -2.59
CA ALA A 189 -7.19 -17.35 -1.83
C ALA A 189 -8.61 -17.50 -2.41
N LEU A 190 -9.23 -16.41 -2.86
CA LEU A 190 -10.58 -16.43 -3.42
C LEU A 190 -10.63 -16.97 -4.84
N THR A 191 -9.66 -16.60 -5.68
CA THR A 191 -9.60 -17.03 -7.09
C THR A 191 -9.00 -18.42 -7.27
N ARG A 192 -8.21 -18.87 -6.30
CA ARG A 192 -7.41 -20.10 -6.35
C ARG A 192 -6.44 -20.16 -7.54
N VAL A 193 -6.01 -18.98 -8.00
CA VAL A 193 -5.03 -18.85 -9.09
C VAL A 193 -3.66 -18.59 -8.46
N TYR A 194 -2.84 -19.63 -8.36
CA TYR A 194 -1.55 -19.58 -7.66
C TYR A 194 -0.34 -19.57 -8.59
N ASP A 195 -0.55 -19.54 -9.92
CA ASP A 195 0.55 -19.51 -10.89
C ASP A 195 1.22 -18.13 -10.89
N PRO A 196 2.52 -18.02 -10.54
CA PRO A 196 3.26 -16.76 -10.57
C PRO A 196 3.33 -16.09 -11.95
N ARG A 197 3.06 -16.84 -13.04
CA ARG A 197 3.02 -16.27 -14.40
C ARG A 197 1.91 -15.25 -14.55
N VAL A 198 0.77 -15.46 -13.88
CA VAL A 198 -0.36 -14.53 -13.93
C VAL A 198 0.03 -13.17 -13.35
N ILE A 199 0.74 -13.18 -12.21
CA ILE A 199 1.22 -11.95 -11.56
C ILE A 199 2.27 -11.25 -12.43
N ARG A 200 3.18 -12.01 -13.08
CA ARG A 200 4.16 -11.43 -14.01
C ARG A 200 3.49 -10.79 -15.23
N ILE A 201 2.47 -11.42 -15.80
CA ILE A 201 1.72 -10.86 -16.92
C ILE A 201 1.00 -9.59 -16.48
N ALA A 202 0.39 -9.57 -15.29
CA ALA A 202 -0.23 -8.38 -14.71
C ALA A 202 0.78 -7.22 -14.57
N ALA A 203 2.01 -7.51 -14.12
CA ALA A 203 3.07 -6.52 -14.02
C ALA A 203 3.48 -5.96 -15.39
N TYR A 204 3.64 -6.82 -16.41
CA TYR A 204 3.91 -6.34 -17.79
C TYR A 204 2.76 -5.48 -18.33
N PHE A 205 1.52 -5.85 -18.02
CA PHE A 205 0.35 -5.06 -18.42
C PHE A 205 0.34 -3.69 -17.73
N ALA A 206 0.68 -3.63 -16.43
CA ALA A 206 0.80 -2.37 -15.69
C ALA A 206 1.88 -1.46 -16.31
N VAL A 207 3.05 -2.02 -16.67
CA VAL A 207 4.09 -1.28 -17.38
C VAL A 207 3.59 -0.77 -18.74
N ALA A 208 2.90 -1.59 -19.52
CA ALA A 208 2.34 -1.15 -20.80
C ALA A 208 1.33 -0.01 -20.64
N VAL A 209 0.45 -0.10 -19.63
CA VAL A 209 -0.56 0.93 -19.33
C VAL A 209 0.09 2.24 -18.85
N SER A 210 1.25 2.19 -18.21
CA SER A 210 1.95 3.40 -17.73
C SER A 210 2.41 4.34 -18.86
N PHE A 211 2.53 3.84 -20.10
CA PHE A 211 2.84 4.68 -21.27
C PHE A 211 1.65 5.51 -21.78
N PHE A 212 0.48 5.39 -21.20
CA PHE A 212 -0.71 6.17 -21.56
C PHE A 212 -0.99 7.25 -20.52
N PRO A 213 -0.59 8.51 -20.73
CA PRO A 213 -0.79 9.60 -19.76
C PRO A 213 -2.25 9.81 -19.37
N ILE A 214 -3.19 9.52 -20.27
CA ILE A 214 -4.63 9.62 -19.99
C ILE A 214 -5.07 8.76 -18.80
N VAL A 215 -4.45 7.59 -18.60
CA VAL A 215 -4.76 6.71 -17.45
C VAL A 215 -4.33 7.38 -16.14
N SER A 216 -3.14 7.99 -16.11
CA SER A 216 -2.66 8.73 -14.95
C SER A 216 -3.57 9.92 -14.61
N VAL A 217 -4.05 10.64 -15.62
CA VAL A 217 -4.93 11.78 -15.43
C VAL A 217 -6.32 11.36 -14.96
N ILE A 218 -6.86 10.24 -15.48
CA ILE A 218 -8.12 9.67 -14.97
C ILE A 218 -7.98 9.30 -13.48
N ILE A 219 -6.90 8.63 -13.10
CA ILE A 219 -6.63 8.30 -11.69
C ILE A 219 -6.47 9.57 -10.86
N GLY A 220 -5.73 10.57 -11.36
CA GLY A 220 -5.54 11.87 -10.71
C GLY A 220 -6.83 12.69 -10.56
N SER A 221 -7.85 12.44 -11.41
CA SER A 221 -9.16 13.10 -11.32
C SER A 221 -10.05 12.55 -10.19
N ILE A 222 -9.63 11.46 -9.52
CA ILE A 222 -10.41 10.89 -8.43
C ILE A 222 -10.37 11.85 -7.22
N PRO A 223 -11.52 12.31 -6.73
CA PRO A 223 -11.57 13.22 -5.60
C PRO A 223 -10.92 12.65 -4.33
N SER A 224 -10.18 13.46 -3.61
CA SER A 224 -9.47 13.06 -2.38
C SER A 224 -10.41 12.49 -1.30
N CYS A 225 -11.66 12.94 -1.26
CA CYS A 225 -12.67 12.40 -0.35
C CYS A 225 -13.01 10.93 -0.64
N ILE A 226 -13.01 10.49 -1.91
CA ILE A 226 -13.23 9.10 -2.29
C ILE A 226 -12.02 8.27 -1.90
N ILE A 227 -10.81 8.77 -2.22
CA ILE A 227 -9.54 8.13 -1.84
C ILE A 227 -9.47 7.97 -0.34
N GLY A 228 -9.82 9.01 0.44
CA GLY A 228 -9.85 8.95 1.90
C GLY A 228 -10.79 7.88 2.46
N GLY A 229 -11.98 7.73 1.87
CA GLY A 229 -12.93 6.67 2.26
C GLY A 229 -12.38 5.26 1.99
N ILE A 230 -11.74 5.06 0.84
CA ILE A 230 -11.09 3.78 0.49
C ILE A 230 -9.89 3.52 1.40
N SER A 231 -9.03 4.52 1.62
CA SER A 231 -7.84 4.41 2.47
C SER A 231 -8.20 4.05 3.91
N PHE A 232 -9.32 4.57 4.43
CA PHE A 232 -9.80 4.21 5.77
C PHE A 232 -10.05 2.70 5.91
N VAL A 233 -10.68 2.08 4.90
CA VAL A 233 -10.88 0.63 4.87
C VAL A 233 -9.56 -0.12 4.72
N LEU A 234 -8.69 0.35 3.82
CA LEU A 234 -7.38 -0.28 3.58
C LEU A 234 -6.53 -0.29 4.85
N TYR A 235 -6.40 0.84 5.54
CA TYR A 235 -5.64 0.94 6.79
C TYR A 235 -6.26 0.06 7.89
N GLY A 236 -7.59 -0.02 7.94
CA GLY A 236 -8.27 -0.95 8.84
C GLY A 236 -7.93 -2.41 8.56
N MET A 237 -7.90 -2.80 7.29
CA MET A 237 -7.52 -4.17 6.89
C MET A 237 -6.05 -4.46 7.18
N ILE A 238 -5.13 -3.55 6.89
CA ILE A 238 -3.69 -3.69 7.23
C ILE A 238 -3.51 -3.87 8.74
N SER A 239 -4.21 -3.05 9.54
CA SER A 239 -4.18 -3.18 11.00
C SER A 239 -4.71 -4.54 11.48
N ALA A 240 -5.78 -5.03 10.87
CA ALA A 240 -6.34 -6.35 11.17
C ALA A 240 -5.37 -7.49 10.81
N ILE A 241 -4.63 -7.39 9.71
CA ILE A 241 -3.57 -8.34 9.34
C ILE A 241 -2.44 -8.32 10.37
N GLY A 242 -2.02 -7.13 10.83
CA GLY A 242 -1.03 -7.00 11.91
C GLY A 242 -1.47 -7.71 13.19
N VAL A 243 -2.72 -7.52 13.62
CA VAL A 243 -3.29 -8.22 14.79
C VAL A 243 -3.35 -9.74 14.55
N ARG A 244 -3.76 -10.15 13.36
CA ARG A 244 -3.79 -11.57 12.97
C ARG A 244 -2.42 -12.22 13.08
N ASN A 245 -1.37 -11.57 12.59
CA ASN A 245 0.01 -12.07 12.70
C ASN A 245 0.44 -12.30 14.16
N VAL A 246 0.07 -11.39 15.07
CA VAL A 246 0.34 -11.53 16.50
C VAL A 246 -0.38 -12.75 17.09
N VAL A 247 -1.64 -12.97 16.70
CA VAL A 247 -2.47 -14.09 17.19
C VAL A 247 -1.96 -15.42 16.62
N GLU A 248 -1.68 -15.50 15.34
CA GLU A 248 -1.19 -16.72 14.67
C GLU A 248 0.17 -17.17 15.24
N ASN A 249 1.05 -16.22 15.55
CA ASN A 249 2.34 -16.50 16.19
C ASN A 249 2.22 -16.73 17.72
N LYS A 250 1.00 -16.77 18.28
CA LYS A 250 0.72 -17.08 19.67
C LYS A 250 1.54 -16.23 20.64
N VAL A 251 1.70 -14.93 20.35
CA VAL A 251 2.43 -14.01 21.21
C VAL A 251 1.75 -13.92 22.57
N ASP A 252 2.50 -14.31 23.62
CA ASP A 252 1.99 -14.32 24.99
C ASP A 252 2.07 -12.92 25.61
N PHE A 253 0.97 -12.20 25.67
CA PHE A 253 0.85 -10.89 26.31
C PHE A 253 0.71 -10.92 27.83
N THR A 254 0.63 -12.10 28.45
CA THR A 254 0.71 -12.19 29.93
C THR A 254 2.12 -11.88 30.42
N LYS A 255 3.11 -12.01 29.54
CA LYS A 255 4.49 -11.62 29.81
C LYS A 255 4.66 -10.12 29.69
N SER A 256 5.04 -9.47 30.79
CA SER A 256 5.23 -8.01 30.84
C SER A 256 6.18 -7.48 29.76
N ARG A 257 7.20 -8.27 29.39
CA ARG A 257 8.13 -7.94 28.31
C ARG A 257 7.41 -7.73 26.97
N ASN A 258 6.63 -8.72 26.56
CA ASN A 258 5.93 -8.68 25.26
C ASN A 258 4.87 -7.58 25.25
N LEU A 259 4.16 -7.42 26.38
CA LEU A 259 3.17 -6.37 26.55
C LEU A 259 3.78 -4.97 26.42
N ILE A 260 4.90 -4.71 27.08
CA ILE A 260 5.56 -3.40 27.05
C ILE A 260 6.12 -3.10 25.65
N VAL A 261 6.79 -4.07 25.02
CA VAL A 261 7.31 -3.89 23.65
C VAL A 261 6.18 -3.56 22.68
N ALA A 262 5.10 -4.32 22.70
CA ALA A 262 3.95 -4.07 21.82
C ALA A 262 3.28 -2.71 22.12
N ALA A 263 3.10 -2.38 23.41
CA ALA A 263 2.50 -1.10 23.80
C ALA A 263 3.33 0.09 23.31
N VAL A 264 4.65 0.05 23.45
CA VAL A 264 5.53 1.13 22.98
C VAL A 264 5.49 1.25 21.46
N ILE A 265 5.55 0.12 20.73
CA ILE A 265 5.45 0.13 19.26
C ILE A 265 4.14 0.78 18.83
N LEU A 266 3.00 0.36 19.40
CA LEU A 266 1.69 0.88 19.03
C LEU A 266 1.54 2.37 19.39
N VAL A 267 1.99 2.77 20.58
CA VAL A 267 1.92 4.18 21.00
C VAL A 267 2.82 5.06 20.15
N CYS A 268 4.02 4.62 19.80
CA CYS A 268 4.91 5.37 18.90
C CYS A 268 4.33 5.47 17.48
N ALA A 269 3.75 4.39 16.96
CA ALA A 269 3.23 4.36 15.58
C ALA A 269 1.95 5.19 15.41
N LEU A 270 1.05 5.17 16.39
CA LEU A 270 -0.27 5.79 16.30
C LEU A 270 -0.40 7.10 17.07
N GLY A 271 0.40 7.28 18.12
CA GLY A 271 0.27 8.42 19.04
C GLY A 271 1.19 9.59 18.73
N LEU A 272 2.23 9.40 17.93
CA LEU A 272 3.12 10.49 17.52
C LEU A 272 2.57 11.18 16.27
N SER A 273 2.69 12.51 16.21
CA SER A 273 2.47 13.25 14.97
C SER A 273 3.73 13.21 14.10
N SER A 274 3.59 13.49 12.80
CA SER A 274 4.70 13.47 11.84
C SER A 274 5.87 14.41 12.20
N ASP A 275 5.60 15.44 12.99
CA ASP A 275 6.61 16.45 13.37
C ASP A 275 7.15 16.29 14.80
N THR A 276 6.73 15.23 15.51
CA THR A 276 7.01 15.07 16.94
C THR A 276 8.50 14.80 17.23
N VAL A 277 9.19 14.10 16.33
CA VAL A 277 10.60 13.75 16.49
C VAL A 277 11.41 14.40 15.38
N SER A 278 11.71 15.68 15.57
CA SER A 278 12.60 16.45 14.70
C SER A 278 13.80 16.94 15.51
N PHE A 279 14.98 16.75 14.96
CA PHE A 279 16.23 17.24 15.55
C PHE A 279 17.19 17.69 14.46
N THR A 280 18.09 18.61 14.82
CA THR A 280 19.09 19.14 13.89
C THR A 280 20.46 18.63 14.25
N ILE A 281 21.17 18.10 13.25
CA ILE A 281 22.60 17.76 13.39
C ILE A 281 23.37 18.63 12.40
N GLY A 282 24.08 19.64 12.93
CA GLY A 282 24.74 20.64 12.10
C GLY A 282 23.73 21.46 11.30
N SER A 283 23.82 21.42 9.97
CA SER A 283 22.89 22.07 9.04
C SER A 283 21.73 21.17 8.58
N ALA A 284 21.74 19.88 8.96
CA ALA A 284 20.73 18.93 8.55
C ALA A 284 19.58 18.89 9.57
N ALA A 285 18.35 19.21 9.13
CA ALA A 285 17.14 18.96 9.89
C ALA A 285 16.65 17.53 9.59
N ILE A 286 16.57 16.68 10.60
CA ILE A 286 16.14 15.30 10.50
C ILE A 286 14.78 15.17 11.17
N THR A 287 13.78 14.71 10.42
CA THR A 287 12.46 14.40 10.95
C THR A 287 12.21 12.89 10.79
N LEU A 288 12.02 12.21 11.92
CA LEU A 288 11.68 10.78 11.90
C LEU A 288 10.16 10.62 11.86
N SER A 289 9.69 9.77 10.94
CA SER A 289 8.28 9.39 10.90
C SER A 289 7.90 8.58 12.15
N PRO A 290 6.63 8.59 12.60
CA PRO A 290 6.14 7.77 13.70
C PRO A 290 6.47 6.28 13.53
N LEU A 291 6.39 5.78 12.29
CA LEU A 291 6.73 4.40 11.95
C LEU A 291 8.23 4.09 12.14
N ALA A 292 9.11 5.02 11.77
CA ALA A 292 10.55 4.89 11.99
C ALA A 292 10.88 4.82 13.50
N VAL A 293 10.25 5.70 14.30
CA VAL A 293 10.41 5.72 15.75
C VAL A 293 9.91 4.42 16.38
N ALA A 294 8.73 3.93 15.97
CA ALA A 294 8.16 2.68 16.46
C ALA A 294 9.07 1.48 16.14
N SER A 295 9.62 1.43 14.93
CA SER A 295 10.53 0.35 14.50
C SER A 295 11.81 0.33 15.31
N ILE A 296 12.46 1.50 15.48
CA ILE A 296 13.68 1.63 16.28
C ILE A 296 13.38 1.25 17.73
N ALA A 297 12.32 1.81 18.32
CA ALA A 297 11.96 1.53 19.72
C ALA A 297 11.68 0.05 19.93
N GLY A 298 10.92 -0.59 19.03
CA GLY A 298 10.62 -2.03 19.08
C GLY A 298 11.89 -2.89 19.05
N ILE A 299 12.80 -2.61 18.12
CA ILE A 299 14.07 -3.35 17.98
C ILE A 299 14.94 -3.16 19.24
N VAL A 300 15.11 -1.91 19.70
CA VAL A 300 15.94 -1.59 20.87
C VAL A 300 15.38 -2.26 22.13
N LEU A 301 14.09 -2.12 22.40
CA LEU A 301 13.46 -2.72 23.57
C LEU A 301 13.53 -4.25 23.53
N ASN A 302 13.30 -4.82 22.35
CA ASN A 302 13.43 -6.28 22.17
C ASN A 302 14.87 -6.76 22.36
N ALA A 303 15.87 -5.95 22.03
CA ALA A 303 17.28 -6.28 22.23
C ALA A 303 17.70 -6.16 23.69
N VAL A 304 17.22 -5.13 24.41
CA VAL A 304 17.65 -4.77 25.77
C VAL A 304 16.91 -5.62 26.82
N PHE A 305 15.62 -5.89 26.64
CA PHE A 305 14.85 -6.59 27.66
C PHE A 305 15.25 -8.06 27.78
N PRO A 306 15.44 -8.56 29.02
CA PRO A 306 15.71 -9.97 29.29
C PRO A 306 14.46 -10.83 29.01
N GLY A 307 14.61 -12.17 29.01
CA GLY A 307 13.50 -13.11 28.85
C GLY A 307 13.14 -13.36 27.39
N LYS A 308 14.14 -13.55 26.53
CA LYS A 308 13.92 -14.02 25.15
C LYS A 308 13.54 -15.50 25.18
N ASP A 309 12.25 -15.77 25.29
CA ASP A 309 11.74 -17.15 25.40
C ASP A 309 11.54 -17.83 24.03
N TYR A 310 11.68 -17.08 22.93
CA TYR A 310 11.56 -17.65 21.59
C TYR A 310 12.79 -18.50 21.28
N LYS A 311 12.58 -19.81 21.31
CA LYS A 311 13.53 -20.76 20.75
C LYS A 311 13.16 -20.94 19.29
N PHE A 312 14.09 -20.64 18.40
CA PHE A 312 13.97 -21.05 17.00
C PHE A 312 14.07 -22.58 16.97
N ASP A 313 12.95 -23.26 17.14
CA ASP A 313 12.93 -24.72 16.96
C ASP A 313 13.09 -24.98 15.47
N THR A 314 14.22 -25.58 15.16
CA THR A 314 14.47 -26.11 13.80
C THR A 314 13.46 -27.21 13.43
N GLU A 315 12.75 -27.77 14.41
CA GLU A 315 11.67 -28.75 14.22
C GLU A 315 10.34 -28.10 13.82
N ASP A 316 9.98 -26.92 14.29
CA ASP A 316 8.77 -26.22 13.82
C ASP A 316 8.87 -25.80 12.35
N VAL A 317 10.09 -25.55 11.86
CA VAL A 317 10.35 -25.37 10.42
C VAL A 317 10.19 -26.70 9.66
N ALA A 318 10.44 -27.82 10.35
CA ALA A 318 10.22 -29.17 9.78
C ALA A 318 8.73 -29.57 9.84
N ASP A 319 7.96 -29.09 10.82
CA ASP A 319 6.52 -29.31 10.89
C ASP A 319 5.74 -28.49 9.87
N ALA A 320 6.21 -27.28 9.51
CA ALA A 320 5.72 -26.57 8.34
C ALA A 320 5.98 -27.38 7.03
N ALA A 321 7.02 -28.22 6.99
CA ALA A 321 7.27 -29.15 5.90
C ALA A 321 6.38 -30.42 5.95
N ASN A 322 5.77 -30.73 7.11
CA ASN A 322 4.78 -31.81 7.24
C ASN A 322 3.40 -31.40 6.70
N PHE A 323 3.12 -30.12 6.51
CA PHE A 323 1.96 -29.64 5.74
C PHE A 323 1.93 -30.24 4.32
N GLU A 324 3.10 -30.51 3.72
CA GLU A 324 3.18 -31.20 2.41
C GLU A 324 2.64 -32.63 2.45
N LYS A 325 2.63 -33.29 3.60
CA LYS A 325 2.13 -34.67 3.72
C LYS A 325 0.64 -34.78 3.95
N GLU A 326 0.03 -33.76 4.55
CA GLU A 326 -1.42 -33.76 4.83
C GLU A 326 -2.26 -33.25 3.66
N VAL A 327 -1.70 -32.41 2.78
CA VAL A 327 -2.42 -31.79 1.65
C VAL A 327 -2.38 -32.66 0.37
N LYS A 328 -1.48 -33.62 0.26
CA LYS A 328 -1.52 -34.59 -0.85
C LYS A 328 -2.66 -35.59 -0.62
N PRO A 329 -3.69 -35.65 -1.50
CA PRO A 329 -4.72 -36.68 -1.41
C PRO A 329 -4.04 -38.04 -1.45
N LYS A 330 -4.37 -38.93 -0.51
CA LYS A 330 -3.96 -40.31 -0.55
C LYS A 330 -4.42 -40.90 -1.89
N GLU A 331 -3.53 -41.06 -2.83
CA GLU A 331 -3.79 -41.86 -4.02
C GLU A 331 -4.27 -43.25 -3.56
N LYS A 332 -5.54 -43.51 -3.82
CA LYS A 332 -6.09 -44.84 -3.65
C LYS A 332 -5.27 -45.76 -4.53
N LYS A 333 -4.41 -46.58 -3.91
CA LYS A 333 -3.89 -47.78 -4.55
C LYS A 333 -5.07 -48.69 -4.79
N GLU A 334 -5.65 -48.66 -5.97
CA GLU A 334 -6.46 -49.77 -6.47
C GLU A 334 -5.55 -50.95 -6.62
N LYS A 335 -5.71 -51.90 -5.71
CA LYS A 335 -5.19 -53.23 -5.89
C LYS A 335 -6.09 -53.95 -6.90
N LYS A 336 -5.46 -54.45 -7.95
CA LYS A 336 -6.01 -55.51 -8.80
C LYS A 336 -6.41 -56.73 -7.97
#